data_6f34668748303d42335601694f050287
#
_entry.id   6f34668748303d42335601694f050287
#
_cell.length_a   1.000
_cell.length_b   1.000
_cell.length_c   1.000
_cell.angle_alpha   90.00
_cell.angle_beta   90.00
_cell.angle_gamma   90.00
#
_symmetry.space_group_name_H-M   'P 1'
#
loop_
_entity.id
_entity.type
_entity.pdbx_description
1 polymer ?
#
loop_
_entity_poly.entity_id
_entity_poly.type
_entity_poly.pdbx_seq_one_letter_code
_entity_poly.pdbx_strand_id
1 'polypeptide(L)'
;MKKESIYLILAFFILCAHSLYANKSVRLSSPNGKIKFSLVLDKNSPVYSVAFNKQTLIQDSPLTLTFDNGAFGENVKINKPVFSTKEETYELIVGKAKHIHSLSKEVIIPLEETVQPFRKINLVVRAFDDGIAFRYEFPKQKGWDSYIMYDEGTSFNLQGNPSVTTLFLPNYQSSHEGKYTVTDYADMDNKRLMDMPALFSFPNHVYMAITEAAVRDYAGMYLWKENGALLGKLSPKLGQERIKVEASLP
;
A
#
# COMPACT_ATOMS: atom_id res chain seq x y z
N MET A 1 19.68 -56.08 -15.51
CA MET A 1 20.26 -54.85 -14.92
C MET A 1 20.02 -53.55 -15.74
N LYS A 2 19.31 -53.54 -16.88
CA LYS A 2 19.12 -52.30 -17.70
C LYS A 2 17.73 -51.62 -17.55
N LYS A 3 16.75 -52.28 -16.95
CA LYS A 3 15.40 -51.71 -16.81
C LYS A 3 15.21 -50.85 -15.55
N GLU A 4 15.86 -51.17 -14.45
CA GLU A 4 15.72 -50.45 -13.19
C GLU A 4 16.42 -49.08 -13.22
N SER A 5 17.53 -48.94 -13.95
CA SER A 5 18.21 -47.63 -14.12
C SER A 5 17.39 -46.62 -14.91
N ILE A 6 16.52 -47.06 -15.82
CA ILE A 6 15.66 -46.16 -16.63
C ILE A 6 14.52 -45.58 -15.77
N TYR A 7 13.97 -46.39 -14.86
CA TYR A 7 12.91 -45.93 -13.96
C TYR A 7 13.44 -44.92 -12.91
N LEU A 8 14.70 -45.10 -12.45
CA LEU A 8 15.33 -44.16 -11.53
C LEU A 8 15.60 -42.81 -12.19
N ILE A 9 16.02 -42.77 -13.45
CA ILE A 9 16.25 -41.54 -14.23
C ILE A 9 14.91 -40.84 -14.53
N LEU A 10 13.85 -41.58 -14.87
CA LEU A 10 12.52 -41.03 -15.12
C LEU A 10 11.91 -40.43 -13.82
N ALA A 11 12.08 -41.10 -12.67
CA ALA A 11 11.63 -40.60 -11.38
C ALA A 11 12.39 -39.32 -10.95
N PHE A 12 13.67 -39.22 -11.26
CA PHE A 12 14.45 -38.01 -10.99
C PHE A 12 14.02 -36.82 -11.87
N PHE A 13 13.64 -37.05 -13.13
CA PHE A 13 13.11 -35.98 -14.00
C PHE A 13 11.69 -35.53 -13.62
N ILE A 14 10.86 -36.39 -13.05
CA ILE A 14 9.53 -36.03 -12.55
C ILE A 14 9.62 -35.23 -11.25
N LEU A 15 10.63 -35.45 -10.39
CA LEU A 15 10.84 -34.65 -9.19
C LEU A 15 11.39 -33.24 -9.48
N CYS A 16 12.06 -33.03 -10.62
CA CYS A 16 12.57 -31.71 -11.01
C CYS A 16 11.53 -30.80 -11.69
N ALA A 17 10.35 -31.34 -12.01
CA ALA A 17 9.27 -30.56 -12.67
C ALA A 17 8.31 -29.84 -11.70
N HIS A 18 8.62 -29.81 -10.40
CA HIS A 18 7.99 -28.81 -9.54
C HIS A 18 8.61 -27.46 -9.88
N SER A 19 8.02 -26.81 -10.88
CA SER A 19 8.28 -25.41 -11.19
C SER A 19 8.22 -24.65 -9.87
N LEU A 20 9.37 -24.22 -9.39
CA LEU A 20 9.47 -23.15 -8.40
C LEU A 20 8.74 -21.94 -9.03
N TYR A 21 7.46 -21.83 -8.79
CA TYR A 21 6.76 -20.55 -8.87
C TYR A 21 7.45 -19.67 -7.84
N ALA A 22 8.57 -19.09 -8.22
CA ALA A 22 9.20 -18.04 -7.46
C ALA A 22 8.14 -16.93 -7.38
N ASN A 23 7.51 -16.82 -6.22
CA ASN A 23 6.58 -15.76 -5.94
C ASN A 23 7.30 -14.46 -6.28
N LYS A 24 6.91 -13.80 -7.37
CA LYS A 24 7.57 -12.58 -7.83
C LYS A 24 7.47 -11.55 -6.73
N SER A 25 8.54 -11.35 -5.98
CA SER A 25 8.63 -10.29 -4.99
C SER A 25 9.31 -9.07 -5.59
N VAL A 26 8.73 -7.90 -5.39
CA VAL A 26 9.35 -6.60 -5.70
C VAL A 26 9.83 -6.01 -4.39
N ARG A 27 11.09 -5.59 -4.33
CA ARG A 27 11.70 -5.01 -3.13
C ARG A 27 12.30 -3.67 -3.46
N LEU A 28 12.08 -2.70 -2.58
CA LEU A 28 12.66 -1.36 -2.65
C LEU A 28 13.27 -1.03 -1.28
N SER A 29 14.43 -0.39 -1.27
CA SER A 29 15.06 0.10 -0.04
C SER A 29 15.30 1.60 -0.16
N SER A 30 15.20 2.32 0.95
CA SER A 30 15.61 3.72 1.04
C SER A 30 17.07 3.91 0.61
N PRO A 31 17.51 5.12 0.25
CA PRO A 31 18.90 5.40 -0.09
C PRO A 31 19.89 4.92 0.99
N ASN A 32 19.61 5.15 2.27
CA ASN A 32 20.41 4.67 3.41
C ASN A 32 20.20 3.20 3.78
N GLY A 33 19.27 2.48 3.10
CA GLY A 33 18.98 1.06 3.32
C GLY A 33 18.23 0.72 4.60
N LYS A 34 17.84 1.68 5.41
CA LYS A 34 17.16 1.43 6.71
C LYS A 34 15.70 1.08 6.55
N ILE A 35 15.00 1.70 5.60
CA ILE A 35 13.60 1.40 5.29
C ILE A 35 13.54 0.43 4.12
N LYS A 36 12.72 -0.59 4.25
CA LYS A 36 12.51 -1.61 3.21
C LYS A 36 11.02 -1.80 2.96
N PHE A 37 10.66 -1.71 1.71
CA PHE A 37 9.36 -2.06 1.18
C PHE A 37 9.44 -3.37 0.42
N SER A 38 8.43 -4.20 0.52
CA SER A 38 8.27 -5.39 -0.32
C SER A 38 6.81 -5.56 -0.74
N LEU A 39 6.59 -5.96 -1.99
CA LEU A 39 5.30 -6.37 -2.54
C LEU A 39 5.43 -7.81 -3.02
N VAL A 40 4.48 -8.64 -2.64
CA VAL A 40 4.35 -10.02 -3.10
C VAL A 40 2.89 -10.31 -3.48
N LEU A 41 2.65 -11.42 -4.14
CA LEU A 41 1.29 -11.92 -4.34
C LEU A 41 1.02 -13.04 -3.33
N ASP A 42 0.03 -12.83 -2.47
CA ASP A 42 -0.58 -13.88 -1.67
C ASP A 42 -1.85 -14.36 -2.39
N LYS A 43 -1.87 -15.63 -2.83
CA LYS A 43 -2.99 -16.20 -3.61
C LYS A 43 -3.44 -15.31 -4.78
N ASN A 44 -2.48 -14.74 -5.50
CA ASN A 44 -2.69 -13.77 -6.61
C ASN A 44 -3.28 -12.41 -6.18
N SER A 45 -3.22 -12.05 -4.90
CA SER A 45 -3.60 -10.72 -4.39
C SER A 45 -2.35 -9.97 -3.95
N PRO A 46 -2.18 -8.67 -4.33
CA PRO A 46 -1.02 -7.89 -3.94
C PRO A 46 -1.08 -7.55 -2.45
N VAL A 47 -0.04 -7.95 -1.73
CA VAL A 47 0.18 -7.59 -0.32
C VAL A 47 1.55 -6.97 -0.15
N TYR A 48 1.64 -5.94 0.68
CA TYR A 48 2.90 -5.26 0.93
C TYR A 48 3.32 -5.31 2.39
N SER A 49 4.62 -5.15 2.61
CA SER A 49 5.21 -5.07 3.95
C SER A 49 6.23 -3.94 4.00
N VAL A 50 6.37 -3.31 5.17
CA VAL A 50 7.34 -2.25 5.45
C VAL A 50 8.12 -2.59 6.70
N ALA A 51 9.45 -2.48 6.62
CA ALA A 51 10.34 -2.66 7.76
C ALA A 51 11.29 -1.44 7.90
N PHE A 52 11.61 -1.10 9.15
CA PHE A 52 12.61 -0.11 9.52
C PHE A 52 13.66 -0.75 10.45
N ASN A 53 14.95 -0.58 10.12
CA ASN A 53 16.08 -1.16 10.89
C ASN A 53 15.89 -2.65 11.22
N LYS A 54 15.39 -3.45 10.25
CA LYS A 54 15.06 -4.89 10.38
C LYS A 54 13.82 -5.19 11.23
N GLN A 55 13.19 -4.21 11.86
CA GLN A 55 11.90 -4.38 12.53
C GLN A 55 10.78 -4.23 11.51
N THR A 56 9.93 -5.24 11.35
CA THR A 56 8.72 -5.15 10.53
C THR A 56 7.69 -4.31 11.26
N LEU A 57 7.17 -3.27 10.61
CA LEU A 57 6.15 -2.37 11.15
C LEU A 57 4.78 -2.66 10.54
N ILE A 58 4.75 -2.96 9.24
CA ILE A 58 3.56 -3.32 8.48
C ILE A 58 3.85 -4.63 7.76
N GLN A 59 2.96 -5.61 7.83
CA GLN A 59 3.15 -6.92 7.22
C GLN A 59 1.91 -7.41 6.48
N ASP A 60 2.15 -7.92 5.27
CA ASP A 60 1.15 -8.60 4.43
C ASP A 60 -0.17 -7.82 4.32
N SER A 61 -0.05 -6.51 4.10
CA SER A 61 -1.17 -5.58 4.00
C SER A 61 -1.76 -5.60 2.60
N PRO A 62 -3.03 -6.00 2.42
CA PRO A 62 -3.69 -6.00 1.13
C PRO A 62 -3.81 -4.61 0.51
N LEU A 63 -3.76 -4.59 -0.82
CA LEU A 63 -4.04 -3.44 -1.67
C LEU A 63 -5.19 -3.78 -2.62
N THR A 64 -6.35 -3.17 -2.41
CA THR A 64 -7.55 -3.41 -3.20
C THR A 64 -8.20 -2.10 -3.60
N LEU A 65 -8.87 -2.10 -4.75
CA LEU A 65 -9.68 -0.97 -5.24
C LEU A 65 -11.04 -1.49 -5.67
N THR A 66 -12.10 -0.76 -5.37
CA THR A 66 -13.46 -1.13 -5.77
C THR A 66 -13.97 -0.14 -6.80
N PHE A 67 -14.21 -0.63 -8.01
CA PHE A 67 -14.75 0.14 -9.12
C PHE A 67 -16.22 -0.23 -9.39
N ASP A 68 -16.89 0.56 -10.23
CA ASP A 68 -18.24 0.28 -10.74
C ASP A 68 -18.32 -1.03 -11.53
N ASN A 69 -17.22 -1.43 -12.16
CA ASN A 69 -17.10 -2.67 -12.93
C ASN A 69 -16.38 -3.80 -12.17
N GLY A 70 -16.37 -3.76 -10.84
CA GLY A 70 -15.83 -4.81 -9.98
C GLY A 70 -14.55 -4.44 -9.24
N ALA A 71 -14.17 -5.26 -8.27
CA ALA A 71 -12.97 -5.05 -7.46
C ALA A 71 -11.69 -5.36 -8.26
N PHE A 72 -10.61 -4.63 -7.96
CA PHE A 72 -9.24 -4.92 -8.35
C PHE A 72 -8.44 -5.32 -7.11
N GLY A 73 -7.54 -6.28 -7.24
CA GLY A 73 -6.71 -6.78 -6.14
C GLY A 73 -6.82 -8.29 -5.94
N GLU A 74 -7.64 -8.97 -6.75
CA GLU A 74 -7.68 -10.43 -6.84
C GLU A 74 -7.27 -10.86 -8.27
N ASN A 75 -6.71 -12.07 -8.39
CA ASN A 75 -6.25 -12.60 -9.68
C ASN A 75 -5.32 -11.66 -10.44
N VAL A 76 -4.38 -11.05 -9.72
CA VAL A 76 -3.41 -10.09 -10.25
C VAL A 76 -2.07 -10.79 -10.51
N LYS A 77 -1.40 -10.39 -11.57
CA LYS A 77 0.03 -10.70 -11.81
C LYS A 77 0.86 -9.43 -11.71
N ILE A 78 2.11 -9.58 -11.26
CA ILE A 78 3.11 -8.53 -11.28
C ILE A 78 3.89 -8.65 -12.58
N ASN A 79 3.89 -7.60 -13.42
CA ASN A 79 4.71 -7.50 -14.61
C ASN A 79 6.13 -6.98 -14.24
N LYS A 80 6.98 -6.72 -15.25
CA LYS A 80 8.36 -6.29 -15.02
C LYS A 80 8.39 -4.90 -14.34
N PRO A 81 8.91 -4.78 -13.10
CA PRO A 81 9.01 -3.49 -12.42
C PRO A 81 10.12 -2.63 -13.04
N VAL A 82 9.95 -1.31 -12.92
CA VAL A 82 10.92 -0.31 -13.38
C VAL A 82 11.44 0.46 -12.17
N PHE A 83 12.75 0.43 -11.95
CA PHE A 83 13.43 1.11 -10.85
C PHE A 83 14.12 2.39 -11.32
N SER A 84 14.08 3.42 -10.50
CA SER A 84 14.79 4.67 -10.73
C SER A 84 15.24 5.30 -9.40
N THR A 85 16.15 6.27 -9.51
CA THR A 85 16.51 7.16 -8.40
C THR A 85 15.97 8.55 -8.75
N LYS A 86 15.37 9.22 -7.78
CA LYS A 86 14.88 10.59 -7.90
C LYS A 86 15.68 11.48 -6.97
N GLU A 87 16.19 12.55 -7.53
CA GLU A 87 16.90 13.60 -6.81
C GLU A 87 16.27 14.93 -7.20
N GLU A 88 15.68 15.62 -6.23
CA GLU A 88 14.87 16.81 -6.44
C GLU A 88 15.33 17.91 -5.47
N THR A 89 15.45 19.14 -5.96
CA THR A 89 15.73 20.31 -5.12
C THR A 89 14.62 21.33 -5.34
N TYR A 90 14.03 21.81 -4.26
CA TYR A 90 12.95 22.80 -4.32
C TYR A 90 12.93 23.66 -3.06
N GLU A 91 12.21 24.78 -3.15
CA GLU A 91 12.00 25.68 -2.02
C GLU A 91 10.58 25.53 -1.46
N LEU A 92 10.49 25.54 -0.13
CA LEU A 92 9.21 25.64 0.58
C LEU A 92 8.93 27.11 0.91
N ILE A 93 7.68 27.53 0.68
CA ILE A 93 7.20 28.86 1.03
C ILE A 93 7.03 28.95 2.56
N VAL A 94 6.62 27.87 3.18
CA VAL A 94 6.39 27.73 4.63
C VAL A 94 7.06 26.49 5.16
N GLY A 95 7.37 26.45 6.46
CA GLY A 95 7.97 25.31 7.12
C GLY A 95 9.29 25.63 7.82
N LYS A 96 9.94 24.62 8.39
CA LYS A 96 11.18 24.76 9.14
C LYS A 96 12.42 24.89 8.25
N ALA A 97 12.35 24.38 7.04
CA ALA A 97 13.44 24.44 6.07
C ALA A 97 12.95 25.13 4.78
N LYS A 98 13.73 26.08 4.26
CA LYS A 98 13.42 26.76 3.00
C LYS A 98 13.86 25.94 1.80
N HIS A 99 15.08 25.44 1.83
CA HIS A 99 15.68 24.67 0.73
C HIS A 99 15.60 23.19 1.07
N ILE A 100 15.00 22.40 0.20
CA ILE A 100 14.88 20.96 0.35
C ILE A 100 15.69 20.29 -0.74
N HIS A 101 16.54 19.35 -0.33
CA HIS A 101 17.18 18.38 -1.20
C HIS A 101 16.59 17.00 -0.87
N SER A 102 15.86 16.42 -1.81
CA SER A 102 15.16 15.16 -1.63
C SER A 102 15.78 14.08 -2.50
N LEU A 103 16.28 13.03 -1.87
CA LEU A 103 16.78 11.84 -2.54
C LEU A 103 15.88 10.66 -2.22
N SER A 104 15.37 9.97 -3.23
CA SER A 104 14.55 8.78 -3.07
C SER A 104 14.86 7.72 -4.12
N LYS A 105 14.56 6.48 -3.80
CA LYS A 105 14.47 5.40 -4.79
C LYS A 105 13.02 5.14 -5.11
N GLU A 106 12.73 4.94 -6.38
CA GLU A 106 11.37 4.73 -6.89
C GLU A 106 11.28 3.39 -7.62
N VAL A 107 10.14 2.73 -7.48
CA VAL A 107 9.78 1.59 -8.33
C VAL A 107 8.35 1.77 -8.84
N ILE A 108 8.18 1.59 -10.14
CA ILE A 108 6.87 1.44 -10.78
C ILE A 108 6.61 -0.05 -10.92
N ILE A 109 5.54 -0.53 -10.30
CA ILE A 109 5.16 -1.94 -10.28
C ILE A 109 3.87 -2.09 -11.09
N PRO A 110 3.93 -2.56 -12.36
CA PRO A 110 2.73 -2.78 -13.15
C PRO A 110 2.01 -4.03 -12.64
N LEU A 111 0.76 -3.84 -12.21
CA LEU A 111 -0.18 -4.87 -11.81
C LEU A 111 -1.21 -5.08 -12.92
N GLU A 112 -1.53 -6.32 -13.25
CA GLU A 112 -2.47 -6.65 -14.32
C GLU A 112 -3.37 -7.80 -13.89
N GLU A 113 -4.68 -7.64 -14.05
CA GLU A 113 -5.63 -8.73 -13.82
C GLU A 113 -5.42 -9.86 -14.83
N THR A 114 -5.53 -11.09 -14.37
CA THR A 114 -5.44 -12.30 -15.19
C THR A 114 -6.79 -12.80 -15.68
N VAL A 115 -7.87 -12.14 -15.21
CA VAL A 115 -9.26 -12.39 -15.56
C VAL A 115 -9.93 -11.10 -16.03
N GLN A 116 -11.11 -11.20 -16.67
CA GLN A 116 -11.89 -10.03 -17.06
C GLN A 116 -12.16 -9.11 -15.86
N PRO A 117 -12.05 -7.78 -16.03
CA PRO A 117 -11.89 -7.03 -17.29
C PRO A 117 -10.43 -6.80 -17.75
N PHE A 118 -9.42 -7.46 -17.15
CA PHE A 118 -7.98 -7.36 -17.50
C PHE A 118 -7.37 -5.97 -17.32
N ARG A 119 -7.81 -5.24 -16.28
CA ARG A 119 -7.29 -3.90 -15.98
C ARG A 119 -5.80 -3.93 -15.63
N LYS A 120 -5.12 -2.85 -16.03
CA LYS A 120 -3.73 -2.59 -15.68
C LYS A 120 -3.66 -1.34 -14.82
N ILE A 121 -3.01 -1.46 -13.67
CA ILE A 121 -2.81 -0.37 -12.72
C ILE A 121 -1.37 -0.42 -12.26
N ASN A 122 -0.70 0.73 -12.20
CA ASN A 122 0.64 0.82 -11.65
C ASN A 122 0.58 1.17 -10.16
N LEU A 123 1.30 0.45 -9.33
CA LEU A 123 1.66 0.89 -8.00
C LEU A 123 3.03 1.57 -8.09
N VAL A 124 3.08 2.87 -7.86
CA VAL A 124 4.33 3.64 -7.80
C VAL A 124 4.72 3.81 -6.35
N VAL A 125 5.91 3.35 -5.99
CA VAL A 125 6.42 3.42 -4.62
C VAL A 125 7.72 4.20 -4.60
N ARG A 126 7.83 5.19 -3.70
CA ARG A 126 9.07 5.90 -3.38
C ARG A 126 9.53 5.58 -1.97
N ALA A 127 10.79 5.28 -1.82
CA ALA A 127 11.45 5.07 -0.54
C ALA A 127 12.44 6.23 -0.29
N PHE A 128 12.13 7.02 0.73
CA PHE A 128 12.97 8.08 1.29
C PHE A 128 13.72 7.55 2.53
N ASP A 129 14.68 8.29 3.04
CA ASP A 129 15.42 7.89 4.25
C ASP A 129 14.60 7.95 5.53
N ASP A 130 13.46 8.63 5.49
CA ASP A 130 12.53 8.85 6.59
C ASP A 130 11.11 8.30 6.33
N GLY A 131 10.84 7.73 5.14
CA GLY A 131 9.50 7.23 4.85
C GLY A 131 9.33 6.45 3.55
N ILE A 132 8.14 5.88 3.41
CA ILE A 132 7.64 5.27 2.17
C ILE A 132 6.41 6.06 1.74
N ALA A 133 6.34 6.42 0.47
CA ALA A 133 5.14 6.92 -0.16
C ALA A 133 4.75 6.01 -1.32
N PHE A 134 3.45 5.79 -1.52
CA PHE A 134 2.96 5.10 -2.71
C PHE A 134 1.68 5.71 -3.22
N ARG A 135 1.41 5.49 -4.51
CA ARG A 135 0.18 5.89 -5.19
C ARG A 135 -0.17 4.89 -6.28
N TYR A 136 -1.43 4.89 -6.66
CA TYR A 136 -1.89 4.21 -7.87
C TYR A 136 -1.80 5.15 -9.07
N GLU A 137 -1.38 4.62 -10.21
CA GLU A 137 -1.47 5.28 -11.51
C GLU A 137 -2.28 4.41 -12.46
N PHE A 138 -3.19 5.03 -13.18
CA PHE A 138 -4.09 4.37 -14.12
C PHE A 138 -3.64 4.67 -15.54
N PRO A 139 -2.84 3.77 -16.17
CA PRO A 139 -2.33 4.00 -17.52
C PRO A 139 -3.46 3.89 -18.54
N LYS A 140 -3.35 4.66 -19.63
CA LYS A 140 -4.24 4.51 -20.78
C LYS A 140 -4.19 3.09 -21.30
N GLN A 141 -5.36 2.49 -21.53
CA GLN A 141 -5.48 1.11 -21.99
C GLN A 141 -6.77 0.90 -22.77
N LYS A 142 -6.75 -0.06 -23.71
CA LYS A 142 -7.91 -0.34 -24.56
C LYS A 142 -9.10 -0.82 -23.73
N GLY A 143 -10.26 -0.20 -23.95
CA GLY A 143 -11.52 -0.60 -23.31
C GLY A 143 -11.70 -0.11 -21.88
N TRP A 144 -10.84 0.83 -21.42
CA TRP A 144 -10.99 1.49 -20.13
C TRP A 144 -10.55 2.95 -20.24
N ASP A 145 -11.49 3.81 -20.62
CA ASP A 145 -11.24 5.24 -20.90
C ASP A 145 -11.58 6.14 -19.69
N SER A 146 -12.37 5.63 -18.75
CA SER A 146 -12.75 6.31 -17.52
C SER A 146 -13.03 5.29 -16.42
N TYR A 147 -13.10 5.72 -15.18
CA TYR A 147 -13.49 4.87 -14.06
C TYR A 147 -14.37 5.62 -13.06
N ILE A 148 -15.17 4.85 -12.34
CA ILE A 148 -15.82 5.25 -11.11
C ILE A 148 -15.31 4.33 -10.00
N MET A 149 -14.65 4.90 -9.01
CA MET A 149 -14.13 4.17 -7.86
C MET A 149 -14.99 4.47 -6.63
N TYR A 150 -15.35 3.42 -5.92
CA TYR A 150 -16.20 3.48 -4.73
C TYR A 150 -15.46 3.21 -3.43
N ASP A 151 -14.29 2.60 -3.46
CA ASP A 151 -13.46 2.38 -2.27
C ASP A 151 -11.99 2.14 -2.65
N GLU A 152 -11.10 2.61 -1.80
CA GLU A 152 -9.69 2.27 -1.79
C GLU A 152 -9.40 1.45 -0.54
N GLY A 153 -9.33 0.13 -0.71
CA GLY A 153 -9.11 -0.82 0.38
C GLY A 153 -7.65 -0.93 0.80
N THR A 154 -6.92 0.21 0.82
CA THR A 154 -5.55 0.25 1.35
C THR A 154 -5.57 -0.09 2.84
N SER A 155 -4.80 -1.10 3.22
CA SER A 155 -4.68 -1.54 4.61
C SER A 155 -3.27 -1.35 5.15
N PHE A 156 -3.16 -1.34 6.49
CA PHE A 156 -1.91 -1.21 7.24
C PHE A 156 -1.93 -2.23 8.38
N ASN A 157 -1.51 -3.47 8.10
CA ASN A 157 -1.49 -4.53 9.10
C ASN A 157 -0.28 -4.34 10.03
N LEU A 158 -0.49 -3.58 11.11
CA LEU A 158 0.56 -3.24 12.08
C LEU A 158 1.07 -4.48 12.80
N GLN A 159 2.37 -4.54 13.00
CA GLN A 159 2.99 -5.61 13.78
C GLN A 159 3.12 -5.22 15.25
N GLY A 160 2.79 -6.17 16.14
CA GLY A 160 2.77 -5.94 17.58
C GLY A 160 1.58 -5.08 18.02
N ASN A 161 1.75 -4.43 19.16
CA ASN A 161 0.74 -3.57 19.77
C ASN A 161 1.34 -2.17 20.03
N PRO A 162 1.49 -1.31 18.99
CA PRO A 162 2.01 0.04 19.21
C PRO A 162 1.01 0.90 19.96
N SER A 163 1.51 1.89 20.71
CA SER A 163 0.68 2.97 21.22
C SER A 163 0.32 3.92 20.09
N VAL A 164 -0.94 4.30 19.99
CA VAL A 164 -1.51 5.14 18.93
C VAL A 164 -1.86 6.51 19.48
N THR A 165 -1.32 7.55 18.87
CA THR A 165 -1.69 8.94 19.15
C THR A 165 -2.43 9.50 17.95
N THR A 166 -3.71 9.82 18.11
CA THR A 166 -4.56 10.34 17.05
C THR A 166 -5.71 11.18 17.59
N LEU A 167 -6.35 11.95 16.69
CA LEU A 167 -7.63 12.60 16.95
C LEU A 167 -8.74 11.67 16.44
N PHE A 168 -9.64 11.24 17.32
CA PHE A 168 -10.84 10.53 16.93
C PHE A 168 -11.95 11.50 16.55
N LEU A 169 -12.60 11.23 15.43
CA LEU A 169 -13.68 12.05 14.88
C LEU A 169 -15.03 11.32 14.99
N PRO A 170 -16.13 12.02 15.25
CA PRO A 170 -17.46 11.42 15.27
C PRO A 170 -17.99 11.08 13.87
N ASN A 171 -17.55 11.79 12.84
CA ASN A 171 -17.93 11.60 11.43
C ASN A 171 -16.98 12.37 10.51
N TYR A 172 -17.16 12.23 9.20
CA TYR A 172 -16.34 12.88 8.17
C TYR A 172 -16.57 14.41 8.02
N GLN A 173 -17.57 14.97 8.65
CA GLN A 173 -17.94 16.40 8.54
C GLN A 173 -17.67 17.19 9.80
N SER A 174 -17.12 16.54 10.81
CA SER A 174 -16.74 17.23 12.07
C SER A 174 -15.53 18.13 11.85
N SER A 175 -15.38 19.15 12.72
CA SER A 175 -14.15 19.92 12.77
C SER A 175 -12.98 19.01 13.18
N HIS A 176 -11.78 19.32 12.66
CA HIS A 176 -10.53 18.63 13.03
C HIS A 176 -9.92 19.25 14.30
N GLU A 177 -10.76 19.84 15.14
CA GLU A 177 -10.37 20.46 16.42
C GLU A 177 -10.77 19.54 17.57
N GLY A 178 -9.79 19.16 18.38
CA GLY A 178 -10.04 18.29 19.52
C GLY A 178 -8.76 17.88 20.23
N LYS A 179 -8.94 17.10 21.29
CA LYS A 179 -7.82 16.55 22.04
C LYS A 179 -7.37 15.22 21.44
N TYR A 180 -6.08 15.11 21.17
CA TYR A 180 -5.48 13.85 20.80
C TYR A 180 -5.63 12.83 21.94
N THR A 181 -5.93 11.61 21.55
CA THR A 181 -6.02 10.46 22.45
C THR A 181 -4.79 9.58 22.26
N VAL A 182 -4.27 9.05 23.36
CA VAL A 182 -3.23 8.02 23.35
C VAL A 182 -3.86 6.72 23.85
N THR A 183 -3.76 5.66 23.07
CA THR A 183 -4.32 4.34 23.40
C THR A 183 -3.47 3.24 22.78
N ASP A 184 -3.49 2.04 23.33
CA ASP A 184 -2.86 0.90 22.67
C ASP A 184 -3.69 0.43 21.47
N TYR A 185 -3.02 0.01 20.41
CA TYR A 185 -3.69 -0.43 19.18
C TYR A 185 -4.69 -1.56 19.44
N ALA A 186 -4.36 -2.50 20.34
CA ALA A 186 -5.26 -3.59 20.70
C ALA A 186 -6.58 -3.09 21.32
N ASP A 187 -6.50 -2.03 22.12
CA ASP A 187 -7.63 -1.50 22.91
C ASP A 187 -8.50 -0.50 22.12
N MET A 188 -8.11 -0.18 20.88
CA MET A 188 -8.89 0.71 20.03
C MET A 188 -10.22 0.09 19.62
N ASP A 189 -11.29 0.88 19.72
CA ASP A 189 -12.61 0.51 19.20
C ASP A 189 -12.58 0.28 17.68
N ASN A 190 -13.33 -0.73 17.23
CA ASN A 190 -13.55 -0.95 15.81
C ASN A 190 -14.39 0.18 15.19
N LYS A 191 -14.05 0.55 13.96
CA LYS A 191 -14.78 1.53 13.13
C LYS A 191 -14.87 2.93 13.74
N ARG A 192 -14.01 3.25 14.68
CA ARG A 192 -13.87 4.61 15.18
C ARG A 192 -12.96 5.39 14.24
N LEU A 193 -13.50 6.48 13.68
CA LEU A 193 -12.80 7.28 12.67
C LEU A 193 -11.61 8.01 13.29
N MET A 194 -10.45 7.89 12.65
CA MET A 194 -9.21 8.52 13.05
C MET A 194 -8.80 9.56 12.01
N ASP A 195 -8.46 10.72 12.48
CA ASP A 195 -7.84 11.77 11.67
C ASP A 195 -6.38 11.42 11.32
N MET A 196 -5.85 12.09 10.33
CA MET A 196 -4.44 12.00 9.94
C MET A 196 -3.73 13.35 10.09
N PRO A 197 -2.43 13.34 10.44
CA PRO A 197 -1.58 12.17 10.64
C PRO A 197 -1.87 11.40 11.91
N ALA A 198 -1.86 10.06 11.86
CA ALA A 198 -1.90 9.19 13.03
C ALA A 198 -0.49 8.69 13.35
N LEU A 199 -0.07 8.81 14.61
CA LEU A 199 1.26 8.41 15.09
C LEU A 199 1.18 7.07 15.82
N PHE A 200 2.07 6.16 15.46
CA PHE A 200 2.23 4.82 16.04
C PHE A 200 3.61 4.74 16.70
N SER A 201 3.62 4.51 18.02
CA SER A 201 4.84 4.37 18.83
C SER A 201 5.09 2.89 19.11
N PHE A 202 6.10 2.34 18.49
CA PHE A 202 6.53 0.96 18.67
C PHE A 202 7.59 0.85 19.79
N PRO A 203 7.87 -0.35 20.32
CA PRO A 203 9.03 -0.58 21.18
C PRO A 203 10.35 -0.10 20.56
N ASN A 204 11.37 0.09 21.39
CA ASN A 204 12.72 0.51 20.99
C ASN A 204 12.80 1.90 20.34
N HIS A 205 11.89 2.82 20.73
CA HIS A 205 11.85 4.19 20.23
C HIS A 205 11.68 4.30 18.71
N VAL A 206 10.95 3.37 18.13
CA VAL A 206 10.55 3.44 16.71
C VAL A 206 9.18 4.10 16.61
N TYR A 207 9.10 5.12 15.78
CA TYR A 207 7.88 5.88 15.53
C TYR A 207 7.53 5.81 14.05
N MET A 208 6.25 5.67 13.75
CA MET A 208 5.72 5.70 12.39
C MET A 208 4.48 6.60 12.36
N ALA A 209 4.41 7.49 11.38
CA ALA A 209 3.19 8.24 11.09
C ALA A 209 2.59 7.76 9.78
N ILE A 210 1.26 7.69 9.73
CA ILE A 210 0.50 7.47 8.50
C ILE A 210 -0.22 8.77 8.18
N THR A 211 -0.07 9.23 6.94
CA THR A 211 -0.67 10.47 6.44
C THR A 211 -0.86 10.42 4.94
N GLU A 212 -1.62 11.36 4.39
CA GLU A 212 -1.70 11.61 2.95
C GLU A 212 -0.65 12.65 2.54
N ALA A 213 -0.17 12.55 1.31
CA ALA A 213 0.82 13.48 0.78
C ALA A 213 0.20 14.54 -0.15
N ALA A 214 -0.58 14.16 -1.13
CA ALA A 214 -1.08 15.08 -2.15
C ALA A 214 -2.50 14.67 -2.60
N VAL A 215 -3.50 15.24 -1.98
CA VAL A 215 -4.90 15.04 -2.36
C VAL A 215 -5.24 16.00 -3.50
N ARG A 216 -5.31 15.45 -4.73
CA ARG A 216 -5.63 16.22 -5.94
C ARG A 216 -6.78 15.53 -6.66
N ASP A 217 -7.92 16.20 -6.74
CA ASP A 217 -9.16 15.66 -7.35
C ASP A 217 -9.50 14.24 -6.83
N TYR A 218 -9.29 14.03 -5.53
CA TYR A 218 -9.46 12.76 -4.85
C TYR A 218 -10.16 12.94 -3.51
N ALA A 219 -10.73 11.87 -2.96
CA ALA A 219 -11.33 11.90 -1.63
C ALA A 219 -10.26 11.88 -0.54
N GLY A 220 -10.43 12.69 0.51
CA GLY A 220 -9.56 12.66 1.67
C GLY A 220 -9.64 11.33 2.41
N MET A 221 -8.49 10.79 2.84
CA MET A 221 -8.42 9.52 3.58
C MET A 221 -8.47 9.78 5.09
N TYR A 222 -9.12 8.86 5.77
CA TYR A 222 -9.13 8.67 7.22
C TYR A 222 -8.70 7.25 7.52
N LEU A 223 -8.53 6.93 8.78
CA LEU A 223 -8.20 5.59 9.22
C LEU A 223 -9.24 5.06 10.19
N TRP A 224 -9.45 3.75 10.20
CA TRP A 224 -10.12 3.05 11.28
C TRP A 224 -9.60 1.63 11.44
N LYS A 225 -9.77 1.06 12.63
CA LYS A 225 -9.48 -0.34 12.89
C LYS A 225 -10.72 -1.19 12.60
N GLU A 226 -10.56 -2.29 11.90
CA GLU A 226 -11.63 -3.26 11.68
C GLU A 226 -11.04 -4.68 11.65
N ASN A 227 -11.57 -5.56 12.49
CA ASN A 227 -11.12 -6.95 12.61
C ASN A 227 -9.60 -7.11 12.80
N GLY A 228 -8.99 -6.21 13.56
CA GLY A 228 -7.56 -6.21 13.84
C GLY A 228 -6.68 -5.56 12.79
N ALA A 229 -7.21 -5.21 11.62
CA ALA A 229 -6.50 -4.46 10.58
C ALA A 229 -6.77 -2.95 10.71
N LEU A 230 -5.78 -2.13 10.40
CA LEU A 230 -5.95 -0.70 10.18
C LEU A 230 -6.25 -0.48 8.70
N LEU A 231 -7.34 0.21 8.39
CA LEU A 231 -7.82 0.44 7.03
C LEU A 231 -7.88 1.93 6.70
N GLY A 232 -7.48 2.28 5.50
CA GLY A 232 -7.81 3.58 4.90
C GLY A 232 -9.30 3.66 4.61
N LYS A 233 -9.90 4.81 4.89
CA LYS A 233 -11.31 5.09 4.61
C LYS A 233 -11.45 6.44 3.96
N LEU A 234 -11.97 6.44 2.75
CA LEU A 234 -12.14 7.67 1.99
C LEU A 234 -13.42 8.40 2.42
N SER A 235 -13.32 9.73 2.50
CA SER A 235 -14.46 10.59 2.84
C SER A 235 -15.43 10.71 1.66
N PRO A 236 -16.73 10.47 1.87
CA PRO A 236 -17.73 10.79 0.85
C PRO A 236 -17.87 12.31 0.70
N LYS A 237 -18.33 12.77 -0.47
CA LYS A 237 -18.73 14.17 -0.67
C LYS A 237 -19.88 14.51 0.26
N LEU A 238 -19.97 15.78 0.65
CA LEU A 238 -21.06 16.27 1.50
C LEU A 238 -22.43 15.91 0.90
N GLY A 239 -23.30 15.32 1.72
CA GLY A 239 -24.62 14.85 1.32
C GLY A 239 -24.65 13.50 0.61
N GLN A 240 -23.51 12.81 0.49
CA GLN A 240 -23.45 11.45 -0.04
C GLN A 240 -23.13 10.45 1.08
N GLU A 241 -23.69 9.26 0.99
CA GLU A 241 -23.48 8.19 1.99
C GLU A 241 -22.21 7.37 1.72
N ARG A 242 -21.73 7.38 0.48
CA ARG A 242 -20.51 6.65 0.05
C ARG A 242 -19.66 7.49 -0.87
N ILE A 243 -18.39 7.14 -0.95
CA ILE A 243 -17.46 7.78 -1.87
C ILE A 243 -17.81 7.47 -3.32
N LYS A 244 -17.49 8.42 -4.19
CA LYS A 244 -17.53 8.25 -5.63
C LYS A 244 -16.44 9.15 -6.24
N VAL A 245 -15.36 8.52 -6.70
CA VAL A 245 -14.29 9.20 -7.44
C VAL A 245 -14.44 8.87 -8.90
N GLU A 246 -14.56 9.89 -9.73
CA GLU A 246 -14.72 9.76 -11.18
C GLU A 246 -13.56 10.46 -11.88
N ALA A 247 -12.94 9.79 -12.83
CA ALA A 247 -11.93 10.39 -13.68
C ALA A 247 -11.91 9.74 -15.07
N SER A 248 -11.50 10.56 -16.06
CA SER A 248 -11.09 10.06 -17.37
C SER A 248 -9.63 9.60 -17.30
N LEU A 249 -9.30 8.52 -17.99
CA LEU A 249 -7.92 8.08 -18.11
C LEU A 249 -7.16 8.95 -19.13
N PRO A 250 -5.87 9.22 -18.90
CA PRO A 250 -5.05 10.10 -19.74
C PRO A 250 -4.84 9.60 -21.18
#